data_25c553c78189db7030c5d03822a0b33b
#
_entry.id   25c553c78189db7030c5d03822a0b33b
#
_cell.length_a   1.000
_cell.length_b   1.000
_cell.length_c   1.000
_cell.angle_alpha   90.00
_cell.angle_beta   90.00
_cell.angle_gamma   90.00
#
_symmetry.space_group_name_H-M   'P 1'
#
loop_
_entity.id
_entity.type
_entity.pdbx_description
1 polymer ?
#
loop_
_entity_poly.entity_id
_entity_poly.type
_entity_poly.pdbx_seq_one_letter_code
_entity_poly.pdbx_strand_id
1 'polypeptide(L)'
;MNDIFSFHFENSPDKIGWRWNRNGKFSTKSVYEHIFHRSCRGDFKHIWKSRLPYKIKIFTWLVENKVVLTKDNLKRKNWPGDPSCCFCPQIETVDHLFFTCPVARVTWGIVSICLGATNIPQNTSQYRPLIKRWLPGGEAVHHLGFAGICWALWKCRNKTCFDNKLIKHPSEIIFHACAFITYWAGLYNSELQGSLMVGVKALLACAHRVLAQQPSYAPKILTAAVEEVATDDESTA
;
A
#
# COMPACT_ATOMS: atom_id res chain seq x y z
N MET A 1 -27.41 8.73 35.80
CA MET A 1 -27.00 9.13 37.16
C MET A 1 -27.66 8.29 38.28
N ASN A 2 -28.50 7.29 37.94
CA ASN A 2 -29.25 6.51 38.97
C ASN A 2 -28.55 5.22 39.43
N ASP A 3 -27.40 4.85 38.87
CA ASP A 3 -26.78 3.57 39.22
C ASP A 3 -25.85 3.62 40.45
N ILE A 4 -25.51 4.80 40.91
CA ILE A 4 -24.60 4.95 42.05
C ILE A 4 -25.33 4.71 43.40
N PHE A 5 -26.62 4.96 43.47
CA PHE A 5 -27.41 4.83 44.71
C PHE A 5 -27.95 3.41 44.98
N SER A 6 -27.79 2.49 44.02
CA SER A 6 -28.21 1.08 44.18
C SER A 6 -27.04 0.14 44.48
N PHE A 7 -25.83 0.67 44.68
CA PHE A 7 -24.65 -0.14 44.93
C PHE A 7 -24.54 -0.53 46.40
N HIS A 8 -24.70 -1.80 46.73
CA HIS A 8 -24.47 -2.35 48.05
C HIS A 8 -22.98 -2.71 48.19
N PHE A 9 -22.32 -2.05 49.18
CA PHE A 9 -20.94 -2.39 49.52
C PHE A 9 -20.93 -3.72 50.31
N GLU A 10 -20.32 -4.74 49.74
CA GLU A 10 -20.01 -5.98 50.45
C GLU A 10 -18.64 -5.86 51.12
N ASN A 11 -18.48 -6.45 52.30
CA ASN A 11 -17.17 -6.51 53.01
C ASN A 11 -16.20 -7.52 52.39
N SER A 12 -16.29 -7.80 51.10
CA SER A 12 -15.37 -8.64 50.37
C SER A 12 -14.29 -7.80 49.68
N PRO A 13 -13.04 -8.28 49.60
CA PRO A 13 -11.98 -7.53 48.92
C PRO A 13 -12.32 -7.36 47.43
N ASP A 14 -12.01 -6.17 46.90
CA ASP A 14 -12.21 -5.84 45.50
C ASP A 14 -11.50 -6.83 44.58
N LYS A 15 -12.22 -7.35 43.60
CA LYS A 15 -11.65 -8.26 42.57
C LYS A 15 -11.56 -7.51 41.26
N ILE A 16 -10.34 -7.30 40.78
CA ILE A 16 -10.11 -6.75 39.47
C ILE A 16 -10.36 -7.84 38.44
N GLY A 17 -11.42 -7.68 37.61
CA GLY A 17 -11.79 -8.61 36.57
C GLY A 17 -11.68 -7.97 35.17
N TRP A 18 -11.14 -8.68 34.22
CA TRP A 18 -11.10 -8.26 32.82
C TRP A 18 -12.39 -8.71 32.09
N ARG A 19 -13.25 -7.75 31.78
CA ARG A 19 -14.59 -7.98 31.21
C ARG A 19 -14.60 -8.73 29.89
N TRP A 20 -13.57 -8.60 29.07
CA TRP A 20 -13.52 -9.11 27.70
C TRP A 20 -12.83 -10.47 27.57
N ASN A 21 -12.63 -11.18 28.67
CA ASN A 21 -12.14 -12.55 28.67
C ASN A 21 -12.99 -13.41 29.62
N ARG A 22 -13.36 -14.62 29.20
CA ARG A 22 -14.19 -15.52 30.00
C ARG A 22 -13.60 -15.92 31.36
N ASN A 23 -12.28 -15.93 31.43
CA ASN A 23 -11.56 -16.26 32.69
C ASN A 23 -11.30 -15.03 33.58
N GLY A 24 -11.80 -13.87 33.21
CA GLY A 24 -11.59 -12.61 33.95
C GLY A 24 -10.15 -12.10 33.97
N LYS A 25 -9.21 -12.74 33.25
CA LYS A 25 -7.80 -12.35 33.22
C LYS A 25 -7.50 -11.48 32.01
N PHE A 26 -6.71 -10.44 32.24
CA PHE A 26 -6.21 -9.58 31.16
C PHE A 26 -5.27 -10.36 30.23
N SER A 27 -5.41 -10.14 28.94
CA SER A 27 -4.43 -10.53 27.94
C SER A 27 -4.42 -9.51 26.77
N THR A 28 -3.24 -9.23 26.22
CA THR A 28 -3.10 -8.35 25.04
C THR A 28 -3.94 -8.86 23.86
N LYS A 29 -4.09 -10.17 23.72
CA LYS A 29 -4.96 -10.80 22.72
C LYS A 29 -6.42 -10.39 22.92
N SER A 30 -6.95 -10.46 24.15
CA SER A 30 -8.34 -10.10 24.43
C SER A 30 -8.64 -8.61 24.25
N VAL A 31 -7.66 -7.73 24.55
CA VAL A 31 -7.73 -6.30 24.23
C VAL A 31 -7.81 -6.09 22.71
N TYR A 32 -6.88 -6.71 22.00
CA TYR A 32 -6.83 -6.61 20.53
C TYR A 32 -8.11 -7.11 19.89
N GLU A 33 -8.61 -8.28 20.31
CA GLU A 33 -9.88 -8.82 19.85
C GLU A 33 -11.05 -7.90 20.16
N HIS A 34 -11.08 -7.25 21.33
CA HIS A 34 -12.14 -6.31 21.71
C HIS A 34 -12.09 -5.01 20.89
N ILE A 35 -10.91 -4.39 20.76
CA ILE A 35 -10.74 -3.12 20.04
C ILE A 35 -10.98 -3.33 18.54
N PHE A 36 -10.50 -4.44 17.98
CA PHE A 36 -10.54 -4.71 16.54
C PHE A 36 -11.65 -5.67 16.11
N HIS A 37 -12.54 -6.07 17.01
CA HIS A 37 -13.55 -7.12 16.81
C HIS A 37 -14.52 -6.86 15.64
N ARG A 38 -14.60 -5.64 15.12
CA ARG A 38 -15.50 -5.28 14.02
C ARG A 38 -14.82 -4.91 12.70
N SER A 39 -13.55 -4.56 12.70
CA SER A 39 -12.90 -3.98 11.50
C SER A 39 -11.91 -4.91 10.79
N CYS A 40 -11.31 -5.88 11.46
CA CYS A 40 -10.15 -6.61 10.95
C CYS A 40 -10.37 -8.12 10.83
N ARG A 41 -11.55 -8.58 10.42
CA ARG A 41 -11.78 -10.00 10.09
C ARG A 41 -11.30 -10.37 8.68
N GLY A 42 -10.25 -9.72 8.16
CA GLY A 42 -9.60 -10.18 6.96
C GLY A 42 -8.83 -11.48 7.22
N ASP A 43 -8.98 -12.49 6.36
CA ASP A 43 -8.09 -13.65 6.41
C ASP A 43 -6.72 -13.25 5.84
N PHE A 44 -5.82 -12.81 6.73
CA PHE A 44 -4.44 -12.41 6.39
C PHE A 44 -3.45 -13.59 6.45
N LYS A 45 -3.93 -14.84 6.54
CA LYS A 45 -3.06 -16.03 6.58
C LYS A 45 -2.11 -16.08 5.39
N HIS A 46 -2.57 -15.62 4.22
CA HIS A 46 -1.75 -15.55 3.00
C HIS A 46 -0.52 -14.65 3.15
N ILE A 47 -0.62 -13.51 3.90
CA ILE A 47 0.51 -12.64 4.20
C ILE A 47 1.51 -13.36 5.12
N TRP A 48 1.01 -13.88 6.24
CA TRP A 48 1.87 -14.43 7.27
C TRP A 48 2.51 -15.76 6.88
N LYS A 49 1.85 -16.56 6.04
CA LYS A 49 2.40 -17.79 5.47
C LYS A 49 3.39 -17.56 4.32
N SER A 50 3.39 -16.38 3.70
CA SER A 50 4.33 -16.06 2.62
C SER A 50 5.78 -16.11 3.11
N ARG A 51 6.74 -16.32 2.20
CA ARG A 51 8.18 -16.26 2.50
C ARG A 51 8.79 -14.86 2.37
N LEU A 52 7.95 -13.83 2.28
CA LEU A 52 8.41 -12.44 2.25
C LEU A 52 9.14 -12.04 3.52
N PRO A 53 10.11 -11.10 3.46
CA PRO A 53 10.74 -10.53 4.64
C PRO A 53 9.69 -9.96 5.61
N TYR A 54 9.94 -10.08 6.91
CA TYR A 54 8.97 -9.69 7.94
C TYR A 54 8.49 -8.23 7.81
N LYS A 55 9.41 -7.32 7.51
CA LYS A 55 9.09 -5.90 7.26
C LYS A 55 8.07 -5.73 6.12
N ILE A 56 8.18 -6.54 5.08
CA ILE A 56 7.29 -6.49 3.91
C ILE A 56 5.93 -7.10 4.24
N LYS A 57 5.89 -8.16 5.05
CA LYS A 57 4.62 -8.72 5.57
C LYS A 57 3.84 -7.68 6.37
N ILE A 58 4.52 -7.00 7.32
CA ILE A 58 3.89 -5.93 8.11
C ILE A 58 3.39 -4.82 7.18
N PHE A 59 4.21 -4.33 6.27
CA PHE A 59 3.84 -3.29 5.32
C PHE A 59 2.60 -3.69 4.49
N THR A 60 2.60 -4.89 3.93
CA THR A 60 1.47 -5.38 3.13
C THR A 60 0.19 -5.49 3.96
N TRP A 61 0.32 -5.95 5.20
CA TRP A 61 -0.79 -5.98 6.16
C TRP A 61 -1.33 -4.57 6.44
N LEU A 62 -0.45 -3.56 6.63
CA LEU A 62 -0.85 -2.16 6.82
C LEU A 62 -1.57 -1.61 5.58
N VAL A 63 -1.13 -1.95 4.37
CA VAL A 63 -1.80 -1.55 3.11
C VAL A 63 -3.18 -2.18 3.01
N GLU A 64 -3.31 -3.49 3.25
CA GLU A 64 -4.59 -4.20 3.18
C GLU A 64 -5.60 -3.71 4.21
N ASN A 65 -5.15 -3.29 5.39
CA ASN A 65 -5.99 -2.69 6.43
C ASN A 65 -6.19 -1.17 6.26
N LYS A 66 -5.60 -0.55 5.24
CA LYS A 66 -5.68 0.90 4.96
C LYS A 66 -5.15 1.78 6.10
N VAL A 67 -4.17 1.29 6.86
CA VAL A 67 -3.57 2.00 8.01
C VAL A 67 -2.10 2.38 7.81
N VAL A 68 -1.54 2.16 6.62
CA VAL A 68 -0.22 2.70 6.27
C VAL A 68 -0.24 4.23 6.35
N LEU A 69 0.89 4.86 6.71
CA LEU A 69 0.98 6.29 7.00
C LEU A 69 0.94 7.16 5.73
N THR A 70 -0.17 7.06 4.99
CA THR A 70 -0.53 8.03 3.96
C THR A 70 -0.95 9.35 4.61
N LYS A 71 -0.95 10.43 3.84
CA LYS A 71 -1.19 11.78 4.37
C LYS A 71 -2.59 11.93 5.00
N ASP A 72 -3.62 11.24 4.49
CA ASP A 72 -4.94 11.18 5.12
C ASP A 72 -4.91 10.48 6.48
N ASN A 73 -4.16 9.38 6.61
CA ASN A 73 -3.97 8.70 7.88
C ASN A 73 -3.13 9.53 8.87
N LEU A 74 -2.17 10.31 8.38
CA LEU A 74 -1.43 11.29 9.20
C LEU A 74 -2.34 12.43 9.68
N LYS A 75 -3.23 12.94 8.80
CA LYS A 75 -4.24 13.95 9.18
C LYS A 75 -5.14 13.47 10.31
N ARG A 76 -5.59 12.22 10.28
CA ARG A 76 -6.36 11.62 11.39
C ARG A 76 -5.59 11.56 12.71
N LYS A 77 -4.27 11.69 12.65
CA LYS A 77 -3.36 11.77 13.82
C LYS A 77 -2.91 13.19 14.11
N ASN A 78 -3.68 14.20 13.69
CA ASN A 78 -3.42 15.63 13.89
C ASN A 78 -2.12 16.15 13.26
N TRP A 79 -1.57 15.48 12.22
CA TRP A 79 -0.44 16.01 11.47
C TRP A 79 -0.88 17.28 10.68
N PRO A 80 -0.16 18.41 10.81
CA PRO A 80 -0.59 19.68 10.21
C PRO A 80 -0.29 19.82 8.71
N GLY A 81 0.50 18.90 8.11
CA GLY A 81 0.96 19.03 6.74
C GLY A 81 -0.15 18.92 5.67
N ASP A 82 0.20 19.22 4.43
CA ASP A 82 -0.69 19.15 3.26
C ASP A 82 -1.10 17.71 2.97
N PRO A 83 -2.42 17.38 2.87
CA PRO A 83 -2.90 16.05 2.57
C PRO A 83 -2.76 15.65 1.10
N SER A 84 -2.36 16.54 0.20
CA SER A 84 -2.27 16.29 -1.24
C SER A 84 -1.21 15.25 -1.61
N CYS A 85 -1.49 14.43 -2.63
CA CYS A 85 -0.55 13.43 -3.12
C CYS A 85 0.70 14.11 -3.70
N CYS A 86 1.88 13.49 -3.52
CA CYS A 86 3.12 14.03 -4.10
C CYS A 86 3.23 13.82 -5.62
N PHE A 87 2.33 13.07 -6.23
CA PHE A 87 2.31 12.79 -7.68
C PHE A 87 1.18 13.48 -8.42
N CYS A 88 0.16 14.04 -7.72
CA CYS A 88 -0.98 14.72 -8.33
C CYS A 88 -1.74 15.53 -7.27
N PRO A 89 -2.65 16.45 -7.66
CA PRO A 89 -3.32 17.36 -6.71
C PRO A 89 -4.43 16.69 -5.85
N GLN A 90 -4.68 15.40 -5.99
CA GLN A 90 -5.71 14.71 -5.22
C GLN A 90 -5.22 14.37 -3.80
N ILE A 91 -6.17 14.18 -2.86
CA ILE A 91 -5.86 13.75 -1.50
C ILE A 91 -5.20 12.37 -1.52
N GLU A 92 -4.08 12.23 -0.80
CA GLU A 92 -3.36 10.98 -0.67
C GLU A 92 -4.05 10.05 0.33
N THR A 93 -4.86 9.13 -0.17
CA THR A 93 -5.39 7.98 0.57
C THR A 93 -4.64 6.70 0.21
N VAL A 94 -4.86 5.62 0.96
CA VAL A 94 -4.26 4.32 0.61
C VAL A 94 -4.71 3.85 -0.77
N ASP A 95 -6.02 3.88 -1.04
CA ASP A 95 -6.54 3.45 -2.35
C ASP A 95 -6.04 4.39 -3.46
N HIS A 96 -5.92 5.70 -3.19
CA HIS A 96 -5.35 6.62 -4.15
C HIS A 96 -3.88 6.29 -4.46
N LEU A 97 -3.03 6.26 -3.46
CA LEU A 97 -1.59 6.08 -3.64
C LEU A 97 -1.24 4.77 -4.37
N PHE A 98 -1.91 3.67 -4.01
CA PHE A 98 -1.57 2.35 -4.52
C PHE A 98 -2.37 1.92 -5.76
N PHE A 99 -3.48 2.58 -6.10
CA PHE A 99 -4.34 2.13 -7.20
C PHE A 99 -4.84 3.24 -8.12
N THR A 100 -5.38 4.36 -7.60
CA THR A 100 -6.10 5.35 -8.41
C THR A 100 -5.29 6.58 -8.79
N CYS A 101 -4.14 6.81 -8.17
CA CYS A 101 -3.18 7.85 -8.59
C CYS A 101 -2.77 7.62 -10.06
N PRO A 102 -2.60 8.67 -10.88
CA PRO A 102 -2.13 8.51 -12.26
C PRO A 102 -0.87 7.64 -12.40
N VAL A 103 0.10 7.80 -11.49
CA VAL A 103 1.31 6.97 -11.45
C VAL A 103 0.99 5.49 -11.17
N ALA A 104 0.14 5.23 -10.19
CA ALA A 104 -0.27 3.87 -9.85
C ALA A 104 -1.09 3.23 -10.99
N ARG A 105 -1.96 3.98 -11.65
CA ARG A 105 -2.75 3.50 -12.79
C ARG A 105 -1.88 3.07 -13.97
N VAL A 106 -0.84 3.84 -14.31
CA VAL A 106 0.12 3.45 -15.34
C VAL A 106 0.88 2.20 -14.90
N THR A 107 1.31 2.12 -13.64
CA THR A 107 1.99 0.94 -13.08
C THR A 107 1.12 -0.32 -13.22
N TRP A 108 -0.14 -0.28 -12.77
CA TRP A 108 -1.06 -1.41 -12.91
C TRP A 108 -1.46 -1.68 -14.37
N GLY A 109 -1.48 -0.64 -15.22
CA GLY A 109 -1.67 -0.78 -16.67
C GLY A 109 -0.57 -1.62 -17.32
N ILE A 110 0.69 -1.38 -16.97
CA ILE A 110 1.82 -2.19 -17.45
C ILE A 110 1.67 -3.66 -17.00
N VAL A 111 1.29 -3.88 -15.74
CA VAL A 111 1.05 -5.24 -15.21
C VAL A 111 -0.09 -5.92 -15.96
N SER A 112 -1.21 -5.23 -16.18
CA SER A 112 -2.36 -5.79 -16.89
C SER A 112 -2.01 -6.15 -18.34
N ILE A 113 -1.29 -5.29 -19.05
CA ILE A 113 -0.80 -5.56 -20.42
C ILE A 113 0.10 -6.79 -20.43
N CYS A 114 1.02 -6.90 -19.47
CA CYS A 114 1.92 -8.07 -19.35
C CYS A 114 1.14 -9.37 -19.13
N LEU A 115 0.02 -9.32 -18.42
CA LEU A 115 -0.84 -10.47 -18.12
C LEU A 115 -2.00 -10.66 -19.12
N GLY A 116 -2.03 -9.88 -20.21
CA GLY A 116 -3.10 -9.94 -21.22
C GLY A 116 -4.46 -9.49 -20.70
N ALA A 117 -4.50 -8.65 -19.67
CA ALA A 117 -5.72 -8.15 -19.04
C ALA A 117 -6.10 -6.75 -19.54
N THR A 118 -7.39 -6.44 -19.51
CA THR A 118 -7.93 -5.15 -19.99
C THR A 118 -8.33 -4.18 -18.89
N ASN A 119 -8.40 -4.65 -17.65
CA ASN A 119 -8.83 -3.87 -16.50
C ASN A 119 -7.74 -3.82 -15.43
N ILE A 120 -7.78 -2.80 -14.57
CA ILE A 120 -6.84 -2.60 -13.47
C ILE A 120 -7.57 -2.50 -12.13
N PRO A 121 -6.96 -2.93 -11.01
CA PRO A 121 -7.58 -2.82 -9.70
C PRO A 121 -7.69 -1.35 -9.27
N GLN A 122 -8.79 -0.99 -8.60
CA GLN A 122 -9.03 0.34 -8.04
C GLN A 122 -8.82 0.39 -6.52
N ASN A 123 -8.68 -0.76 -5.88
CA ASN A 123 -8.44 -0.92 -4.46
C ASN A 123 -7.95 -2.35 -4.13
N THR A 124 -7.56 -2.56 -2.88
CA THR A 124 -7.08 -3.86 -2.39
C THR A 124 -8.11 -4.98 -2.54
N SER A 125 -9.40 -4.68 -2.36
CA SER A 125 -10.47 -5.70 -2.46
C SER A 125 -10.62 -6.23 -3.88
N GLN A 126 -10.40 -5.37 -4.89
CA GLN A 126 -10.48 -5.75 -6.30
C GLN A 126 -9.22 -6.48 -6.78
N TYR A 127 -8.07 -6.21 -6.19
CA TYR A 127 -6.81 -6.81 -6.62
C TYR A 127 -6.86 -8.36 -6.62
N ARG A 128 -7.31 -8.96 -5.52
CA ARG A 128 -7.29 -10.42 -5.38
C ARG A 128 -8.15 -11.16 -6.42
N PRO A 129 -9.42 -10.81 -6.64
CA PRO A 129 -10.21 -11.48 -7.67
C PRO A 129 -9.66 -11.24 -9.08
N LEU A 130 -9.12 -10.05 -9.36
CA LEU A 130 -8.52 -9.74 -10.65
C LEU A 130 -7.26 -10.58 -10.90
N ILE A 131 -6.32 -10.61 -9.96
CA ILE A 131 -5.07 -11.35 -10.15
C ILE A 131 -5.29 -12.85 -10.27
N LYS A 132 -6.26 -13.43 -9.56
CA LYS A 132 -6.64 -14.84 -9.73
C LYS A 132 -7.17 -15.12 -11.13
N ARG A 133 -7.90 -14.17 -11.73
CA ARG A 133 -8.40 -14.27 -13.09
C ARG A 133 -7.28 -14.09 -14.12
N TRP A 134 -6.35 -13.17 -13.88
CA TRP A 134 -5.25 -12.88 -14.82
C TRP A 134 -4.16 -13.94 -14.78
N LEU A 135 -3.90 -14.53 -13.62
CA LEU A 135 -2.84 -15.50 -13.41
C LEU A 135 -3.40 -16.68 -12.60
N PRO A 136 -4.27 -17.52 -13.20
CA PRO A 136 -4.80 -18.71 -12.54
C PRO A 136 -3.67 -19.68 -12.16
N GLY A 137 -3.77 -20.31 -10.99
CA GLY A 137 -2.73 -21.20 -10.46
C GLY A 137 -1.48 -20.49 -9.91
N GLY A 138 -1.43 -19.15 -9.99
CA GLY A 138 -0.30 -18.35 -9.53
C GLY A 138 -0.38 -17.88 -8.09
N GLU A 139 -1.19 -18.51 -7.21
CA GLU A 139 -1.45 -18.03 -5.84
C GLU A 139 -0.17 -17.80 -5.02
N ALA A 140 0.85 -18.63 -5.23
CA ALA A 140 2.14 -18.50 -4.53
C ALA A 140 2.86 -17.18 -4.86
N VAL A 141 2.62 -16.63 -6.06
CA VAL A 141 3.29 -15.42 -6.56
C VAL A 141 2.41 -14.18 -6.52
N HIS A 142 1.07 -14.31 -6.45
CA HIS A 142 0.15 -13.16 -6.42
C HIS A 142 0.51 -12.17 -5.33
N HIS A 143 0.84 -12.70 -4.16
CA HIS A 143 1.16 -11.90 -2.98
C HIS A 143 2.52 -11.23 -3.08
N LEU A 144 3.49 -11.95 -3.64
CA LEU A 144 4.83 -11.42 -3.90
C LEU A 144 4.77 -10.25 -4.91
N GLY A 145 4.03 -10.41 -6.01
CA GLY A 145 3.82 -9.35 -7.00
C GLY A 145 3.15 -8.12 -6.42
N PHE A 146 2.07 -8.31 -5.64
CA PHE A 146 1.40 -7.23 -4.94
C PHE A 146 2.33 -6.48 -3.99
N ALA A 147 3.05 -7.21 -3.13
CA ALA A 147 3.98 -6.63 -2.19
C ALA A 147 5.09 -5.85 -2.90
N GLY A 148 5.64 -6.38 -3.99
CA GLY A 148 6.70 -5.74 -4.78
C GLY A 148 6.24 -4.41 -5.38
N ILE A 149 5.06 -4.39 -6.01
CA ILE A 149 4.51 -3.18 -6.63
C ILE A 149 4.15 -2.14 -5.57
N CYS A 150 3.43 -2.52 -4.51
CA CYS A 150 3.07 -1.58 -3.45
C CYS A 150 4.31 -1.05 -2.71
N TRP A 151 5.32 -1.90 -2.46
CA TRP A 151 6.56 -1.46 -1.84
C TRP A 151 7.34 -0.49 -2.73
N ALA A 152 7.40 -0.71 -4.05
CA ALA A 152 8.02 0.20 -4.99
C ALA A 152 7.32 1.56 -5.04
N LEU A 153 5.98 1.59 -5.13
CA LEU A 153 5.17 2.81 -5.04
C LEU A 153 5.44 3.57 -3.74
N TRP A 154 5.43 2.87 -2.61
CA TRP A 154 5.72 3.45 -1.31
C TRP A 154 7.13 4.05 -1.20
N LYS A 155 8.13 3.35 -1.71
CA LYS A 155 9.52 3.84 -1.74
C LYS A 155 9.69 5.06 -2.63
N CYS A 156 9.06 5.07 -3.81
CA CYS A 156 9.09 6.22 -4.72
C CYS A 156 8.37 7.42 -4.11
N ARG A 157 7.18 7.22 -3.53
CA ARG A 157 6.46 8.27 -2.78
C ARG A 157 7.33 8.88 -1.69
N ASN A 158 7.99 8.05 -0.89
CA ASN A 158 8.82 8.54 0.21
C ASN A 158 10.05 9.32 -0.31
N LYS A 159 10.69 8.85 -1.38
CA LYS A 159 11.78 9.60 -2.03
C LYS A 159 11.32 10.97 -2.56
N THR A 160 10.12 11.02 -3.14
CA THR A 160 9.55 12.29 -3.62
C THR A 160 9.22 13.22 -2.45
N CYS A 161 8.58 12.71 -1.38
CA CYS A 161 8.15 13.55 -0.27
C CYS A 161 9.29 14.03 0.66
N PHE A 162 10.35 13.23 0.83
CA PHE A 162 11.40 13.52 1.81
C PHE A 162 12.74 13.88 1.18
N ASP A 163 13.05 13.35 -0.01
CA ASP A 163 14.32 13.58 -0.69
C ASP A 163 14.16 14.51 -1.91
N ASN A 164 12.95 15.01 -2.19
CA ASN A 164 12.59 15.81 -3.38
C ASN A 164 13.02 15.15 -4.71
N LYS A 165 13.06 13.80 -4.75
CA LYS A 165 13.42 13.03 -5.93
C LYS A 165 12.18 12.59 -6.68
N LEU A 166 11.85 13.33 -7.74
CA LEU A 166 10.73 12.98 -8.62
C LEU A 166 11.10 11.77 -9.49
N ILE A 167 10.10 10.92 -9.75
CA ILE A 167 10.21 9.88 -10.78
C ILE A 167 10.11 10.54 -12.16
N LYS A 168 11.01 10.15 -13.07
CA LYS A 168 10.97 10.66 -14.45
C LYS A 168 9.87 10.02 -15.28
N HIS A 169 9.59 8.73 -15.00
CA HIS A 169 8.56 7.97 -15.69
C HIS A 169 7.95 6.89 -14.76
N PRO A 170 6.61 6.63 -14.82
CA PRO A 170 5.98 5.60 -14.00
C PRO A 170 6.53 4.19 -14.18
N SER A 171 7.16 3.86 -15.33
CA SER A 171 7.86 2.58 -15.55
C SER A 171 8.99 2.33 -14.54
N GLU A 172 9.56 3.39 -13.92
CA GLU A 172 10.57 3.23 -12.85
C GLU A 172 10.02 2.45 -11.65
N ILE A 173 8.72 2.58 -11.36
CA ILE A 173 8.05 1.78 -10.33
C ILE A 173 8.14 0.29 -10.65
N ILE A 174 7.93 -0.08 -11.92
CA ILE A 174 8.03 -1.48 -12.36
C ILE A 174 9.48 -1.98 -12.25
N PHE A 175 10.47 -1.17 -12.63
CA PHE A 175 11.88 -1.55 -12.49
C PHE A 175 12.26 -1.80 -11.02
N HIS A 176 11.83 -0.92 -10.11
CA HIS A 176 12.03 -1.12 -8.67
C HIS A 176 11.26 -2.35 -8.15
N ALA A 177 10.01 -2.55 -8.57
CA ALA A 177 9.21 -3.72 -8.18
C ALA A 177 9.89 -5.02 -8.64
N CYS A 178 10.36 -5.07 -9.89
CA CYS A 178 11.10 -6.21 -10.43
C CYS A 178 12.37 -6.49 -9.65
N ALA A 179 13.14 -5.46 -9.26
CA ALA A 179 14.33 -5.63 -8.43
C ALA A 179 13.98 -6.25 -7.06
N PHE A 180 12.93 -5.78 -6.40
CA PHE A 180 12.47 -6.36 -5.13
C PHE A 180 11.99 -7.80 -5.31
N ILE A 181 11.18 -8.08 -6.33
CA ILE A 181 10.67 -9.43 -6.62
C ILE A 181 11.83 -10.38 -6.89
N THR A 182 12.83 -9.98 -7.68
CA THR A 182 14.05 -10.76 -7.96
C THR A 182 14.80 -11.09 -6.66
N TYR A 183 15.01 -10.09 -5.82
CA TYR A 183 15.69 -10.28 -4.54
C TYR A 183 14.94 -11.25 -3.62
N TRP A 184 13.62 -11.11 -3.51
CA TRP A 184 12.81 -11.98 -2.66
C TRP A 184 12.56 -13.36 -3.28
N ALA A 185 12.69 -13.51 -4.60
CA ALA A 185 12.57 -14.82 -5.27
C ALA A 185 13.58 -15.84 -4.71
N GLY A 186 14.76 -15.39 -4.27
CA GLY A 186 15.75 -16.26 -3.60
C GLY A 186 15.28 -16.92 -2.31
N LEU A 187 14.15 -16.47 -1.72
CA LEU A 187 13.55 -17.08 -0.53
C LEU A 187 12.63 -18.28 -0.85
N TYR A 188 12.40 -18.57 -2.14
CA TYR A 188 11.53 -19.61 -2.63
C TYR A 188 12.37 -20.79 -3.21
N ASN A 189 11.71 -21.94 -3.44
CA ASN A 189 12.35 -23.07 -4.09
C ASN A 189 12.75 -22.75 -5.56
N SER A 190 13.66 -23.53 -6.14
CA SER A 190 14.25 -23.30 -7.46
C SER A 190 13.20 -23.25 -8.58
N GLU A 191 12.17 -24.09 -8.51
CA GLU A 191 11.09 -24.14 -9.50
C GLU A 191 10.29 -22.84 -9.53
N LEU A 192 9.83 -22.38 -8.35
CA LEU A 192 9.07 -21.15 -8.24
C LEU A 192 9.95 -19.92 -8.53
N GLN A 193 11.22 -19.97 -8.12
CA GLN A 193 12.19 -18.93 -8.46
C GLN A 193 12.36 -18.81 -9.99
N GLY A 194 12.49 -19.93 -10.70
CA GLY A 194 12.56 -19.93 -12.16
C GLY A 194 11.32 -19.30 -12.80
N SER A 195 10.13 -19.70 -12.37
CA SER A 195 8.86 -19.14 -12.85
C SER A 195 8.75 -17.63 -12.57
N LEU A 196 9.15 -17.18 -11.37
CA LEU A 196 9.20 -15.76 -11.03
C LEU A 196 10.13 -14.97 -11.93
N MET A 197 11.31 -15.50 -12.24
CA MET A 197 12.28 -14.83 -13.11
C MET A 197 11.76 -14.69 -14.56
N VAL A 198 11.00 -15.66 -15.07
CA VAL A 198 10.31 -15.53 -16.37
C VAL A 198 9.30 -14.39 -16.32
N GLY A 199 8.46 -14.33 -15.28
CA GLY A 199 7.49 -13.25 -15.08
C GLY A 199 8.14 -11.87 -14.96
N VAL A 200 9.24 -11.76 -14.21
CA VAL A 200 10.01 -10.51 -14.08
C VAL A 200 10.56 -10.05 -15.43
N LYS A 201 11.13 -10.95 -16.24
CA LYS A 201 11.62 -10.62 -17.60
C LYS A 201 10.49 -10.10 -18.48
N ALA A 202 9.33 -10.75 -18.48
CA ALA A 202 8.15 -10.32 -19.23
C ALA A 202 7.67 -8.93 -18.79
N LEU A 203 7.62 -8.68 -17.49
CA LEU A 203 7.19 -7.40 -16.94
C LEU A 203 8.17 -6.28 -17.29
N LEU A 204 9.48 -6.53 -17.22
CA LEU A 204 10.52 -5.58 -17.66
C LEU A 204 10.40 -5.26 -19.15
N ALA A 205 10.19 -6.26 -20.00
CA ALA A 205 9.99 -6.06 -21.44
C ALA A 205 8.76 -5.19 -21.72
N CYS A 206 7.64 -5.40 -21.01
CA CYS A 206 6.46 -4.56 -21.12
C CYS A 206 6.73 -3.12 -20.66
N ALA A 207 7.43 -2.94 -19.56
CA ALA A 207 7.78 -1.61 -19.04
C ALA A 207 8.69 -0.84 -20.01
N HIS A 208 9.67 -1.50 -20.61
CA HIS A 208 10.54 -0.90 -21.63
C HIS A 208 9.77 -0.50 -22.89
N ARG A 209 8.82 -1.34 -23.37
CA ARG A 209 7.99 -0.98 -24.52
C ARG A 209 7.14 0.27 -24.24
N VAL A 210 6.51 0.36 -23.07
CA VAL A 210 5.72 1.52 -22.68
C VAL A 210 6.61 2.78 -22.57
N LEU A 211 7.81 2.65 -22.00
CA LEU A 211 8.77 3.75 -21.92
C LEU A 211 9.21 4.23 -23.31
N ALA A 212 9.47 3.32 -24.25
CA ALA A 212 9.88 3.64 -25.61
C ALA A 212 8.77 4.34 -26.44
N GLN A 213 7.50 4.04 -26.15
CA GLN A 213 6.36 4.66 -26.84
C GLN A 213 6.03 6.08 -26.34
N GLN A 214 6.55 6.51 -25.20
CA GLN A 214 6.34 7.84 -24.63
C GLN A 214 7.68 8.53 -24.36
N PRO A 215 8.39 9.00 -25.39
CA PRO A 215 9.75 9.55 -25.26
C PRO A 215 9.85 10.84 -24.43
N SER A 216 8.75 11.50 -24.09
CA SER A 216 8.76 12.71 -23.26
C SER A 216 7.55 12.78 -22.31
N TYR A 217 7.53 11.93 -21.31
CA TYR A 217 6.71 12.18 -20.12
C TYR A 217 7.49 13.16 -19.23
N ALA A 218 7.56 14.41 -19.61
CA ALA A 218 7.80 15.51 -18.68
C ALA A 218 6.48 15.65 -17.87
N PRO A 219 6.50 15.55 -16.54
CA PRO A 219 5.31 15.82 -15.77
C PRO A 219 4.90 17.26 -16.01
N LYS A 220 3.79 17.50 -16.71
CA LYS A 220 3.17 18.84 -16.92
C LYS A 220 2.85 19.59 -15.61
N ILE A 221 3.10 18.96 -14.46
CA ILE A 221 2.86 19.49 -13.12
C ILE A 221 3.91 20.56 -12.73
N LEU A 222 5.10 20.59 -13.35
CA LEU A 222 6.13 21.58 -13.02
C LEU A 222 6.03 22.86 -13.85
N THR A 223 5.36 22.87 -15.00
CA THR A 223 5.25 24.09 -15.80
C THR A 223 4.18 25.06 -15.25
N ALA A 224 3.09 24.58 -14.68
CA ALA A 224 2.09 25.44 -14.07
C ALA A 224 2.58 26.17 -12.80
N ALA A 225 3.38 25.50 -11.97
CA ALA A 225 3.94 26.11 -10.74
C ALA A 225 5.08 27.10 -11.01
N VAL A 226 5.77 26.98 -12.16
CA VAL A 226 6.84 27.92 -12.55
C VAL A 226 6.27 29.15 -13.24
N GLU A 227 5.16 29.02 -13.96
CA GLU A 227 4.46 30.16 -14.58
C GLU A 227 3.75 31.05 -13.55
N GLU A 228 3.19 30.49 -12.45
CA GLU A 228 2.61 31.30 -11.37
C GLU A 228 3.67 32.10 -10.57
N VAL A 229 4.88 31.59 -10.41
CA VAL A 229 5.96 32.33 -9.71
C VAL A 229 6.58 33.40 -10.59
N ALA A 230 6.57 33.26 -11.91
CA ALA A 230 7.11 34.26 -12.85
C ALA A 230 6.18 35.47 -13.07
N THR A 231 4.87 35.32 -12.78
CA THR A 231 3.89 36.42 -12.94
C THR A 231 3.80 37.32 -11.70
N ASP A 232 4.24 36.86 -10.52
CA ASP A 232 4.22 37.67 -9.29
C ASP A 232 5.42 38.63 -9.17
N ASP A 233 6.50 38.41 -9.92
CA ASP A 233 7.69 39.30 -9.90
C ASP A 233 7.60 40.51 -10.87
N GLU A 234 6.63 40.52 -11.82
CA GLU A 234 6.47 41.66 -12.72
C GLU A 234 5.44 42.70 -12.24
N SER A 235 4.75 42.50 -11.12
CA SER A 235 3.72 43.44 -10.61
C SER A 235 4.23 44.37 -9.47
N THR A 236 5.53 44.37 -9.16
CA THR A 236 6.13 45.27 -8.17
C THR A 236 7.40 45.95 -8.72
N ALA A 237 7.23 46.71 -9.79
CA ALA A 237 8.19 47.70 -10.25
C ALA A 237 7.51 49.02 -10.57
#